data_d3461d7969c2afe8e48fd4051fbde872
#
_entry.id   d3461d7969c2afe8e48fd4051fbde872
#
_cell.length_a   1.000
_cell.length_b   1.000
_cell.length_c   1.000
_cell.angle_alpha   90.00
_cell.angle_beta   90.00
_cell.angle_gamma   90.00
#
_symmetry.space_group_name_H-M   'P 1'
#
loop_
_entity.id
_entity.type
_entity.pdbx_description
1 polymer ?
#
loop_
_entity_poly.entity_id
_entity_poly.type
_entity_poly.pdbx_seq_one_letter_code
_entity_poly.pdbx_strand_id
1 'polypeptide(L)'
;LMQFTSKPGDKEVVFADSIVKVNREGQIKRLILIITNVAIYTLDNRWCNLKRRISLSDIERLHLSEVNDNFLAIVVRNEYDYLLASTRKSEIVNVLVTAVNNMPRAPLEVSYKNR
;
A
#
# COMPACT_ATOMS: atom_id res chain seq x y z
N LEU A 1 15.25 -10.16 -10.05
CA LEU A 1 14.05 -10.31 -9.28
C LEU A 1 13.22 -9.05 -9.23
N MET A 2 13.85 -7.93 -9.10
CA MET A 2 13.16 -6.66 -8.93
C MET A 2 13.02 -5.91 -10.23
N GLN A 3 12.68 -6.61 -11.30
CA GLN A 3 12.58 -6.00 -12.62
C GLN A 3 11.47 -4.96 -12.68
N PHE A 4 10.43 -5.13 -11.85
CA PHE A 4 9.30 -4.22 -11.86
C PHE A 4 9.68 -2.83 -11.36
N THR A 5 10.81 -2.69 -10.67
CA THR A 5 11.25 -1.40 -10.13
C THR A 5 12.23 -0.70 -11.03
N SER A 6 12.10 -0.86 -12.33
CA SER A 6 13.03 -0.25 -13.27
C SER A 6 12.81 1.24 -13.46
N LYS A 7 11.73 1.79 -12.95
CA LYS A 7 11.47 3.22 -13.09
C LYS A 7 12.50 4.04 -12.34
N PRO A 8 12.93 5.18 -12.90
CA PRO A 8 13.84 6.06 -12.18
C PRO A 8 13.24 6.48 -10.84
N GLY A 9 14.03 6.42 -9.80
CA GLY A 9 13.59 6.80 -8.48
C GLY A 9 13.10 5.68 -7.62
N ASP A 10 12.70 4.55 -8.20
CA ASP A 10 12.21 3.39 -7.46
C ASP A 10 13.38 2.49 -7.12
N LYS A 11 14.24 2.96 -6.23
CA LYS A 11 15.53 2.30 -6.03
C LYS A 11 15.59 1.42 -4.82
N GLU A 12 14.72 1.61 -3.85
CA GLU A 12 14.85 0.91 -2.58
C GLU A 12 13.54 0.25 -2.20
N VAL A 13 13.57 -1.07 -2.08
CA VAL A 13 12.41 -1.82 -1.59
C VAL A 13 12.49 -1.83 -0.07
N VAL A 14 11.45 -1.32 0.58
CA VAL A 14 11.42 -1.24 2.03
C VAL A 14 10.42 -2.21 2.65
N PHE A 15 9.58 -2.84 1.83
CA PHE A 15 8.64 -3.84 2.32
C PHE A 15 8.19 -4.71 1.15
N ALA A 16 8.06 -6.01 1.40
CA ALA A 16 7.53 -6.93 0.40
C ALA A 16 6.90 -8.12 1.11
N ASP A 17 5.64 -8.41 0.79
CA ASP A 17 4.95 -9.57 1.37
C ASP A 17 3.64 -9.79 0.62
N SER A 18 3.06 -10.96 0.85
CA SER A 18 1.73 -11.26 0.34
C SER A 18 0.68 -10.49 1.13
N ILE A 19 -0.35 -10.05 0.42
CA ILE A 19 -1.51 -9.42 1.05
C ILE A 19 -2.76 -9.92 0.35
N VAL A 20 -3.89 -9.56 0.90
CA VAL A 20 -5.18 -9.82 0.27
C VAL A 20 -5.80 -8.46 -0.07
N LYS A 21 -6.18 -8.30 -1.33
CA LYS A 21 -6.90 -7.11 -1.76
C LYS A 21 -8.39 -7.43 -1.74
N VAL A 22 -9.19 -6.49 -1.24
CA VAL A 22 -10.64 -6.63 -1.23
C VAL A 22 -11.20 -5.59 -2.20
N ASN A 23 -11.91 -6.05 -3.23
CA ASN A 23 -12.45 -5.12 -4.20
C ASN A 23 -13.81 -4.60 -3.73
N ARG A 24 -14.41 -3.74 -4.54
CA ARG A 24 -15.64 -3.06 -4.14
C ARG A 24 -16.84 -4.00 -4.02
N GLU A 25 -16.80 -5.13 -4.71
CA GLU A 25 -17.85 -6.13 -4.61
C GLU A 25 -17.63 -7.11 -3.47
N GLY A 26 -16.57 -6.91 -2.68
CA GLY A 26 -16.28 -7.79 -1.59
C GLY A 26 -15.46 -9.03 -1.97
N GLN A 27 -15.07 -9.14 -3.22
CA GLN A 27 -14.23 -10.26 -3.64
C GLN A 27 -12.79 -10.03 -3.18
N ILE A 28 -12.12 -11.12 -2.85
CA ILE A 28 -10.74 -11.03 -2.37
C ILE A 28 -9.80 -11.59 -3.43
N LYS A 29 -8.59 -11.05 -3.43
CA LYS A 29 -7.57 -11.49 -4.36
C LYS A 29 -6.22 -11.44 -3.66
N ARG A 30 -5.47 -12.51 -3.78
CA ARG A 30 -4.14 -12.56 -3.16
C ARG A 30 -3.14 -11.93 -4.10
N LEU A 31 -2.39 -10.99 -3.57
CA LEU A 31 -1.41 -10.24 -4.35
C LEU A 31 -0.12 -10.13 -3.55
N ILE A 32 0.94 -9.72 -4.24
CA ILE A 32 2.19 -9.37 -3.57
C ILE A 32 2.26 -7.86 -3.51
N LEU A 33 2.49 -7.34 -2.33
CA LEU A 33 2.64 -5.91 -2.10
C LEU A 33 4.11 -5.59 -1.94
N ILE A 34 4.57 -4.61 -2.72
CA ILE A 34 5.95 -4.13 -2.60
C ILE A 34 5.90 -2.64 -2.42
N ILE A 35 6.60 -2.15 -1.41
CA ILE A 35 6.68 -0.72 -1.14
C ILE A 35 8.12 -0.29 -1.32
N THR A 36 8.31 0.75 -2.11
CA THR A 36 9.61 1.38 -2.27
C THR A 36 9.58 2.76 -1.62
N ASN A 37 10.67 3.47 -1.75
CA ASN A 37 10.75 4.82 -1.20
C ASN A 37 9.91 5.84 -1.98
N VAL A 38 9.31 5.45 -3.11
CA VAL A 38 8.51 6.39 -3.90
C VAL A 38 7.16 5.84 -4.34
N ALA A 39 6.92 4.55 -4.26
CA ALA A 39 5.68 3.99 -4.80
C ALA A 39 5.32 2.67 -4.13
N ILE A 40 4.05 2.32 -4.28
CA ILE A 40 3.53 1.00 -3.92
C ILE A 40 3.29 0.24 -5.22
N TYR A 41 3.67 -1.02 -5.24
CA TYR A 41 3.42 -1.91 -6.37
C TYR A 41 2.64 -3.11 -5.88
N THR A 42 1.64 -3.53 -6.67
CA THR A 42 0.97 -4.80 -6.42
C THR A 42 1.15 -5.68 -7.64
N LEU A 43 1.46 -6.94 -7.38
CA LEU A 43 1.73 -7.93 -8.42
C LEU A 43 0.83 -9.13 -8.17
N ASP A 44 0.42 -9.81 -9.25
CA ASP A 44 -0.28 -11.06 -9.02
C ASP A 44 0.73 -12.07 -8.46
N ASN A 45 0.23 -12.99 -7.63
CA ASN A 45 1.15 -13.88 -6.93
C ASN A 45 1.47 -15.14 -7.72
N ARG A 46 0.97 -15.27 -8.94
CA ARG A 46 1.25 -16.42 -9.79
C ARG A 46 2.38 -16.12 -10.76
N TRP A 47 2.29 -15.00 -11.46
CA TRP A 47 3.25 -14.68 -12.51
C TRP A 47 4.06 -13.43 -12.19
N CYS A 48 3.78 -12.80 -11.07
CA CYS A 48 4.44 -11.55 -10.66
C CYS A 48 4.28 -10.44 -11.68
N ASN A 49 3.15 -10.44 -12.39
CA ASN A 49 2.85 -9.35 -13.30
C ASN A 49 2.35 -8.16 -12.51
N LEU A 50 2.81 -6.98 -12.90
CA LEU A 50 2.38 -5.75 -12.23
C LEU A 50 0.89 -5.52 -12.45
N LYS A 51 0.16 -5.39 -11.34
CA LYS A 51 -1.26 -5.09 -11.41
C LYS A 51 -1.51 -3.61 -11.21
N ARG A 52 -0.74 -2.94 -10.36
CA ARG A 52 -0.95 -1.54 -10.10
C ARG A 52 0.27 -0.92 -9.46
N ARG A 53 0.52 0.34 -9.80
CA ARG A 53 1.52 1.17 -9.14
C ARG A 53 0.83 2.40 -8.60
N ILE A 54 1.05 2.71 -7.33
CA ILE A 54 0.50 3.90 -6.69
C ILE A 54 1.67 4.74 -6.22
N SER A 55 1.79 5.95 -6.74
CA SER A 55 2.83 6.87 -6.29
C SER A 55 2.53 7.27 -4.85
N LEU A 56 3.57 7.31 -4.01
CA LEU A 56 3.38 7.74 -2.63
C LEU A 56 2.88 9.18 -2.55
N SER A 57 3.19 9.99 -3.56
CA SER A 57 2.72 11.37 -3.56
C SER A 57 1.21 11.48 -3.79
N ASP A 58 0.57 10.40 -4.24
CA ASP A 58 -0.87 10.39 -4.47
C ASP A 58 -1.65 9.80 -3.29
N ILE A 59 -0.98 9.37 -2.24
CA ILE A 59 -1.66 8.83 -1.08
C ILE A 59 -2.06 9.98 -0.17
N GLU A 60 -3.37 10.13 0.06
CA GLU A 60 -3.85 11.20 0.90
C GLU A 60 -3.80 10.84 2.37
N ARG A 61 -4.22 9.63 2.70
CA ARG A 61 -4.22 9.18 4.08
C ARG A 61 -4.43 7.68 4.16
N LEU A 62 -4.23 7.16 5.34
CA LEU A 62 -4.53 5.76 5.63
C LEU A 62 -5.68 5.71 6.62
N HIS A 63 -6.62 4.79 6.39
CA HIS A 63 -7.71 4.53 7.32
C HIS A 63 -7.53 3.18 7.96
N LEU A 64 -7.59 3.16 9.28
CA LEU A 64 -7.51 1.92 10.04
C LEU A 64 -8.76 1.78 10.87
N SER A 65 -9.11 0.55 11.21
CA SER A 65 -10.17 0.29 12.16
C SER A 65 -9.66 0.50 13.57
N GLU A 66 -10.54 0.93 14.45
CA GLU A 66 -10.19 1.03 15.88
C GLU A 66 -10.12 -0.34 16.53
N VAL A 67 -10.74 -1.35 15.91
CA VAL A 67 -10.61 -2.71 16.44
C VAL A 67 -9.35 -3.33 15.87
N ASN A 68 -8.86 -4.33 16.57
CA ASN A 68 -7.63 -5.00 16.18
C ASN A 68 -7.93 -6.00 15.08
N ASP A 69 -7.87 -5.56 13.85
CA ASP A 69 -8.07 -6.42 12.70
C ASP A 69 -6.93 -6.20 11.71
N ASN A 70 -7.02 -6.88 10.57
CA ASN A 70 -5.95 -6.85 9.58
C ASN A 70 -6.22 -5.92 8.42
N PHE A 71 -7.29 -5.14 8.46
CA PHE A 71 -7.69 -4.32 7.32
C PHE A 71 -7.03 -2.95 7.33
N LEU A 72 -6.67 -2.48 6.16
CA LEU A 72 -6.07 -1.18 5.94
C LEU A 72 -6.62 -0.61 4.64
N ALA A 73 -7.11 0.61 4.68
CA ALA A 73 -7.55 1.31 3.49
C ALA A 73 -6.55 2.42 3.17
N ILE A 74 -6.07 2.42 1.94
CA ILE A 74 -5.17 3.46 1.44
C ILE A 74 -6.01 4.39 0.59
N VAL A 75 -6.14 5.64 1.03
CA VAL A 75 -6.93 6.64 0.32
C VAL A 75 -6.03 7.29 -0.73
N VAL A 76 -6.38 7.11 -2.00
CA VAL A 76 -5.57 7.56 -3.11
C VAL A 76 -6.30 8.72 -3.79
N ARG A 77 -5.55 9.78 -4.11
CA ARG A 77 -6.11 10.97 -4.74
C ARG A 77 -6.81 10.61 -6.05
N ASN A 78 -8.07 11.06 -6.16
CA ASN A 78 -8.86 10.92 -7.39
C ASN A 78 -9.13 9.47 -7.78
N GLU A 79 -9.04 8.54 -6.83
CA GLU A 79 -9.31 7.14 -7.09
C GLU A 79 -10.06 6.54 -5.92
N TYR A 80 -10.59 5.34 -6.14
CA TYR A 80 -11.21 4.62 -5.05
C TYR A 80 -10.16 4.17 -4.04
N ASP A 81 -10.59 4.09 -2.79
CA ASP A 81 -9.70 3.61 -1.75
C ASP A 81 -9.21 2.20 -2.08
N TYR A 82 -7.97 1.94 -1.73
CA TYR A 82 -7.38 0.63 -1.93
C TYR A 82 -7.44 -0.13 -0.61
N LEU A 83 -8.32 -1.12 -0.54
CA LEU A 83 -8.53 -1.87 0.71
C LEU A 83 -7.74 -3.17 0.66
N LEU A 84 -6.94 -3.40 1.69
CA LEU A 84 -6.16 -4.62 1.78
C LEU A 84 -6.22 -5.19 3.18
N ALA A 85 -5.81 -6.44 3.31
CA ALA A 85 -5.69 -7.09 4.61
C ALA A 85 -4.33 -7.77 4.69
N SER A 86 -3.69 -7.65 5.83
CA SER A 86 -2.37 -8.23 6.05
C SER A 86 -2.15 -8.46 7.54
N THR A 87 -1.51 -9.58 7.87
CA THR A 87 -1.11 -9.82 9.26
C THR A 87 0.03 -8.89 9.67
N ARG A 88 0.64 -8.21 8.70
CA ARG A 88 1.71 -7.25 8.98
C ARG A 88 1.23 -5.81 8.78
N LYS A 89 -0.04 -5.56 9.09
CA LYS A 89 -0.64 -4.24 8.88
C LYS A 89 0.16 -3.14 9.57
N SER A 90 0.53 -3.34 10.82
CA SER A 90 1.26 -2.31 11.55
C SER A 90 2.59 -1.98 10.89
N GLU A 91 3.26 -2.99 10.37
CA GLU A 91 4.53 -2.78 9.69
C GLU A 91 4.32 -2.00 8.39
N ILE A 92 3.26 -2.33 7.66
CA ILE A 92 2.94 -1.61 6.43
C ILE A 92 2.68 -0.14 6.73
N VAL A 93 1.89 0.13 7.77
CA VAL A 93 1.58 1.51 8.14
C VAL A 93 2.85 2.27 8.49
N ASN A 94 3.72 1.66 9.29
CA ASN A 94 4.96 2.33 9.69
C ASN A 94 5.86 2.62 8.49
N VAL A 95 5.95 1.66 7.57
CA VAL A 95 6.79 1.84 6.38
C VAL A 95 6.23 2.97 5.52
N LEU A 96 4.92 3.00 5.32
CA LEU A 96 4.31 4.04 4.50
C LEU A 96 4.45 5.41 5.14
N VAL A 97 4.21 5.51 6.44
CA VAL A 97 4.34 6.78 7.13
C VAL A 97 5.78 7.29 7.02
N THR A 98 6.75 6.42 7.25
CA THR A 98 8.16 6.81 7.16
C THR A 98 8.52 7.26 5.75
N ALA A 99 8.10 6.49 4.75
CA ALA A 99 8.45 6.80 3.36
C ALA A 99 7.83 8.13 2.92
N VAL A 100 6.55 8.35 3.26
CA VAL A 100 5.87 9.59 2.87
C VAL A 100 6.48 10.78 3.61
N ASN A 101 6.80 10.61 4.90
CA ASN A 101 7.34 11.72 5.68
C ASN A 101 8.73 12.12 5.23
N ASN A 102 9.42 11.26 4.48
CA ASN A 102 10.71 11.60 3.90
C ASN A 102 10.59 12.32 2.56
N MET A 103 9.38 12.52 2.08
CA MET A 103 9.15 13.18 0.80
C MET A 103 8.84 14.66 1.01
N PRO A 104 9.07 15.50 0.00
CA PRO A 104 8.74 16.94 0.10
C PRO A 104 7.24 17.17 -0.09
N ARG A 105 6.46 16.71 0.86
CA ARG A 105 5.01 16.86 0.86
C ARG A 105 4.53 16.85 2.30
N ALA A 106 3.23 17.11 2.48
CA ALA A 106 2.63 17.05 3.81
C ALA A 106 2.78 15.65 4.39
N PRO A 107 2.94 15.54 5.72
CA PRO A 107 3.02 14.23 6.36
C PRO A 107 1.80 13.39 6.08
N LEU A 108 2.00 12.07 6.08
CA LEU A 108 0.90 11.14 5.83
C LEU A 108 -0.03 11.12 7.03
N GLU A 109 -1.30 11.34 6.77
CA GLU A 109 -2.33 11.33 7.79
C GLU A 109 -2.80 9.91 8.01
N VAL A 110 -2.92 9.50 9.28
CA VAL A 110 -3.45 8.19 9.63
C VAL A 110 -4.68 8.42 10.49
N SER A 111 -5.82 7.94 10.04
CA SER A 111 -7.05 8.12 10.77
C SER A 111 -7.62 6.75 11.16
N TYR A 112 -8.33 6.72 12.27
CA TYR A 112 -8.92 5.51 12.79
C TYR A 112 -10.43 5.64 12.73
N LYS A 113 -11.07 4.66 12.13
CA LYS A 113 -12.50 4.63 12.00
C LYS A 113 -13.04 3.39 12.65
N ASN A 114 -14.08 3.57 13.44
CA ASN A 114 -14.70 2.45 14.13
C ASN A 114 -15.92 2.02 13.34
N ARG A 115 -15.77 1.02 12.57
CA ARG A 115 -16.85 0.57 11.72
C ARG A 115 -16.97 -0.87 11.67
#